data_bb34fbbb979e64daf735457358ad86ce
#
_entry.id   bb34fbbb979e64daf735457358ad86ce
#
_cell.length_a   1.000
_cell.length_b   1.000
_cell.length_c   1.000
_cell.angle_alpha   90.00
_cell.angle_beta   90.00
_cell.angle_gamma   90.00
#
_symmetry.space_group_name_H-M   'P 1'
#
loop_
_entity.id
_entity.type
_entity.pdbx_description
1 polymer ?
#
loop_
_entity_poly.entity_id
_entity_poly.type
_entity_poly.pdbx_seq_one_letter_code
_entity_poly.pdbx_strand_id
1 'polypeptide(L)'
;MKSSNKKKQINATLIDYGEGIFAIDSGYIRKEFAAIHLVVERNKVAVIDTGTNFSVANVLEALKTLNLTKHSVEWIFLTHIHLDHAGGAGKLMSVFPTARLAVHSRGVKHMINPKKLWDAVINVYGLKTALQQYGEIIPIPGDKIVEVGAGD
;
A
#
# COMPACT_ATOMS: atom_id res chain seq x y z
N MET A 1 -5.51 25.69 -22.64
CA MET A 1 -4.79 26.13 -21.43
C MET A 1 -4.40 24.89 -20.65
N LYS A 2 -3.12 24.56 -20.57
CA LYS A 2 -2.63 23.47 -19.70
C LYS A 2 -2.70 24.00 -18.27
N SER A 3 -3.68 23.54 -17.48
CA SER A 3 -3.66 23.71 -16.02
C SER A 3 -2.37 23.05 -15.51
N SER A 4 -1.43 23.85 -15.07
CA SER A 4 -0.27 23.30 -14.37
C SER A 4 -0.75 22.81 -13.02
N ASN A 5 -1.08 21.53 -12.89
CA ASN A 5 -1.31 20.90 -11.58
C ASN A 5 -0.03 21.06 -10.77
N LYS A 6 0.02 22.11 -9.96
CA LYS A 6 1.17 22.35 -9.08
C LYS A 6 1.07 21.37 -7.92
N LYS A 7 2.01 20.43 -7.89
CA LYS A 7 2.30 19.59 -6.74
C LYS A 7 2.29 20.45 -5.47
N LYS A 8 1.45 20.11 -4.48
CA LYS A 8 1.33 20.82 -3.22
C LYS A 8 1.66 19.89 -2.06
N GLN A 9 2.69 20.23 -1.30
CA GLN A 9 2.97 19.55 -0.03
C GLN A 9 1.89 19.90 0.98
N ILE A 10 1.18 18.89 1.52
CA ILE A 10 0.14 19.08 2.54
C ILE A 10 0.75 18.99 3.94
N ASN A 11 1.55 17.94 4.20
CA ASN A 11 2.28 17.75 5.45
C ASN A 11 3.61 17.00 5.19
N ALA A 12 4.28 16.53 6.23
CA ALA A 12 5.59 15.87 6.12
C ALA A 12 5.60 14.63 5.22
N THR A 13 4.46 13.95 5.08
CA THR A 13 4.34 12.67 4.37
C THR A 13 3.36 12.69 3.19
N LEU A 14 2.52 13.73 3.05
CA LEU A 14 1.41 13.78 2.08
C LEU A 14 1.61 14.90 1.06
N ILE A 15 1.54 14.53 -0.21
CA ILE A 15 1.64 15.43 -1.35
C ILE A 15 0.37 15.32 -2.18
N ASP A 16 -0.23 16.46 -2.53
CA ASP A 16 -1.36 16.56 -3.44
C ASP A 16 -0.87 16.86 -4.86
N TYR A 17 -1.23 16.01 -5.81
CA TYR A 17 -0.97 16.20 -7.24
C TYR A 17 -2.18 16.77 -8.01
N GLY A 18 -3.29 17.00 -7.29
CA GLY A 18 -4.56 17.41 -7.91
C GLY A 18 -5.37 16.23 -8.44
N GLU A 19 -6.59 16.51 -8.90
CA GLU A 19 -7.49 15.51 -9.49
C GLU A 19 -7.79 14.29 -8.57
N GLY A 20 -7.67 14.47 -7.25
CA GLY A 20 -7.84 13.37 -6.28
C GLY A 20 -6.65 12.40 -6.20
N ILE A 21 -5.50 12.76 -6.73
CA ILE A 21 -4.30 11.94 -6.70
C ILE A 21 -3.34 12.47 -5.64
N PHE A 22 -2.96 11.60 -4.70
CA PHE A 22 -2.05 11.93 -3.62
C PHE A 22 -0.89 10.91 -3.56
N ALA A 23 0.27 11.36 -3.09
CA ALA A 23 1.37 10.49 -2.72
C ALA A 23 1.66 10.60 -1.24
N ILE A 24 1.91 9.46 -0.62
CA ILE A 24 2.29 9.31 0.77
C ILE A 24 3.71 8.76 0.80
N ASP A 25 4.60 9.37 1.59
CA ASP A 25 5.90 8.76 1.88
C ASP A 25 5.69 7.46 2.64
N SER A 26 6.18 6.35 2.10
CA SER A 26 6.06 5.05 2.76
C SER A 26 6.87 4.96 4.06
N GLY A 27 7.87 5.84 4.24
CA GLY A 27 8.81 5.79 5.35
C GLY A 27 9.81 4.63 5.28
N TYR A 28 9.88 3.91 4.15
CA TYR A 28 10.80 2.79 3.99
C TYR A 28 12.23 3.28 3.81
N ILE A 29 13.15 2.77 4.63
CA ILE A 29 14.59 3.09 4.69
C ILE A 29 14.86 4.57 4.99
N ARG A 30 14.37 5.50 4.18
CA ARG A 30 14.58 6.94 4.31
C ARG A 30 13.43 7.72 3.67
N LYS A 31 13.34 8.99 4.03
CA LYS A 31 12.34 9.91 3.47
C LYS A 31 12.41 9.95 1.93
N GLU A 32 11.24 9.96 1.31
CA GLU A 32 11.05 10.08 -0.16
C GLU A 32 11.76 8.97 -0.97
N PHE A 33 11.95 7.78 -0.36
CA PHE A 33 12.54 6.64 -1.05
C PHE A 33 11.51 5.83 -1.83
N ALA A 34 10.36 5.59 -1.24
CA ALA A 34 9.23 4.89 -1.86
C ALA A 34 7.92 5.58 -1.51
N ALA A 35 6.95 5.58 -2.41
CA ALA A 35 5.66 6.20 -2.24
C ALA A 35 4.51 5.18 -2.30
N ILE A 36 3.47 5.48 -1.52
CA ILE A 36 2.14 4.90 -1.63
C ILE A 36 1.27 5.95 -2.28
N HIS A 37 0.42 5.59 -3.25
CA HIS A 37 -0.49 6.55 -3.85
C HIS A 37 -1.92 6.31 -3.41
N LEU A 38 -2.68 7.40 -3.25
CA LEU A 38 -4.12 7.36 -3.10
C LEU A 38 -4.76 7.95 -4.35
N VAL A 39 -5.79 7.28 -4.83
CA VAL A 39 -6.73 7.83 -5.82
C VAL A 39 -8.06 7.99 -5.10
N VAL A 40 -8.53 9.22 -5.02
CA VAL A 40 -9.73 9.60 -4.26
C VAL A 40 -10.78 10.17 -5.21
N GLU A 41 -11.93 9.53 -5.27
CA GLU A 41 -13.09 10.02 -5.99
C GLU A 41 -14.36 9.86 -5.16
N ARG A 42 -15.15 10.92 -5.00
CA ARG A 42 -16.44 10.90 -4.29
C ARG A 42 -16.36 10.22 -2.92
N ASN A 43 -15.31 10.53 -2.14
CA ASN A 43 -15.01 9.94 -0.83
C ASN A 43 -14.69 8.43 -0.84
N LYS A 44 -14.44 7.83 -2.01
CA LYS A 44 -13.94 6.48 -2.19
C LYS A 44 -12.46 6.52 -2.50
N VAL A 45 -11.73 5.55 -2.00
CA VAL A 45 -10.27 5.52 -2.07
C VAL A 45 -9.79 4.20 -2.65
N ALA A 46 -8.89 4.30 -3.62
CA ALA A 46 -7.99 3.22 -3.99
C ALA A 46 -6.58 3.53 -3.48
N VAL A 47 -5.97 2.56 -2.82
CA VAL A 47 -4.58 2.63 -2.35
C VAL A 47 -3.71 1.86 -3.34
N ILE A 48 -2.68 2.49 -3.88
CA ILE A 48 -1.75 1.87 -4.83
C ILE A 48 -0.42 1.61 -4.12
N ASP A 49 -0.06 0.35 -4.00
CA ASP A 49 0.99 -0.18 -3.15
C ASP A 49 0.76 0.10 -1.65
N THR A 50 1.51 -0.53 -0.79
CA THR A 50 1.24 -0.51 0.66
C THR A 50 2.44 -0.17 1.51
N GLY A 51 3.62 -0.08 0.90
CA GLY A 51 4.85 -0.02 1.66
C GLY A 51 5.05 -1.25 2.54
N THR A 52 5.55 -1.03 3.72
CA THR A 52 5.74 -2.05 4.77
C THR A 52 4.65 -1.96 5.85
N ASN A 53 4.67 -2.83 6.85
CA ASN A 53 3.75 -2.72 7.99
C ASN A 53 3.88 -1.38 8.73
N PHE A 54 5.04 -0.76 8.72
CA PHE A 54 5.29 0.54 9.35
C PHE A 54 4.65 1.70 8.57
N SER A 55 4.41 1.52 7.28
CA SER A 55 3.78 2.51 6.40
C SER A 55 2.28 2.70 6.67
N VAL A 56 1.65 1.74 7.33
CA VAL A 56 0.19 1.77 7.64
C VAL A 56 -0.19 3.02 8.43
N ALA A 57 0.63 3.43 9.37
CA ALA A 57 0.39 4.66 10.14
C ALA A 57 0.31 5.91 9.25
N ASN A 58 1.19 6.01 8.23
CA ASN A 58 1.21 7.13 7.30
C ASN A 58 -0.05 7.14 6.41
N VAL A 59 -0.53 5.97 5.99
CA VAL A 59 -1.79 5.85 5.23
C VAL A 59 -2.98 6.31 6.07
N LEU A 60 -3.07 5.87 7.32
CA LEU A 60 -4.14 6.29 8.24
C LEU A 60 -4.12 7.79 8.52
N GLU A 61 -2.95 8.37 8.72
CA GLU A 61 -2.81 9.82 8.93
C GLU A 61 -3.19 10.62 7.67
N ALA A 62 -2.86 10.11 6.47
CA ALA A 62 -3.27 10.72 5.21
C ALA A 62 -4.80 10.70 5.05
N LEU A 63 -5.45 9.58 5.33
CA LEU A 63 -6.93 9.50 5.29
C LEU A 63 -7.56 10.50 6.26
N LYS A 64 -7.05 10.59 7.49
CA LYS A 64 -7.52 11.56 8.49
C LYS A 64 -7.34 12.99 8.00
N THR A 65 -6.18 13.32 7.46
CA THR A 65 -5.88 14.67 6.90
C THR A 65 -6.83 15.04 5.77
N LEU A 66 -7.28 14.07 4.99
CA LEU A 66 -8.23 14.24 3.89
C LEU A 66 -9.69 14.13 4.33
N ASN A 67 -9.99 14.02 5.63
CA ASN A 67 -11.33 13.79 6.21
C ASN A 67 -12.01 12.52 5.66
N LEU A 68 -11.22 11.49 5.36
CA LEU A 68 -11.67 10.19 4.92
C LEU A 68 -11.59 9.16 6.07
N THR A 69 -12.39 8.11 5.97
CA THR A 69 -12.45 7.05 6.99
C THR A 69 -11.88 5.73 6.46
N LYS A 70 -11.67 4.77 7.34
CA LYS A 70 -11.28 3.41 6.94
C LYS A 70 -12.33 2.71 6.06
N HIS A 71 -13.58 3.12 6.11
CA HIS A 71 -14.65 2.62 5.24
C HIS A 71 -14.65 3.26 3.85
N SER A 72 -13.91 4.35 3.66
CA SER A 72 -13.73 4.97 2.35
C SER A 72 -12.84 4.14 1.43
N VAL A 73 -11.96 3.30 1.98
CA VAL A 73 -11.04 2.48 1.19
C VAL A 73 -11.77 1.26 0.65
N GLU A 74 -11.94 1.22 -0.67
CA GLU A 74 -12.60 0.12 -1.37
C GLU A 74 -11.60 -0.83 -2.03
N TRP A 75 -10.44 -0.32 -2.43
CA TRP A 75 -9.44 -1.08 -3.16
C TRP A 75 -8.02 -0.85 -2.64
N ILE A 76 -7.23 -1.90 -2.68
CA ILE A 76 -5.78 -1.88 -2.60
C ILE A 76 -5.25 -2.55 -3.86
N PHE A 77 -4.45 -1.85 -4.65
CA PHE A 77 -3.78 -2.38 -5.84
C PHE A 77 -2.31 -2.57 -5.57
N LEU A 78 -1.77 -3.73 -5.89
CA LEU A 78 -0.34 -3.98 -5.85
C LEU A 78 0.24 -3.93 -7.27
N THR A 79 1.21 -3.05 -7.49
CA THR A 79 1.96 -3.00 -8.74
C THR A 79 2.81 -4.25 -8.93
N HIS A 80 3.39 -4.72 -7.82
CA HIS A 80 4.14 -5.97 -7.71
C HIS A 80 4.26 -6.40 -6.24
N ILE A 81 4.90 -7.55 -5.98
CA ILE A 81 4.88 -8.17 -4.64
C ILE A 81 6.18 -8.04 -3.84
N HIS A 82 7.10 -7.17 -4.23
CA HIS A 82 8.26 -6.87 -3.37
C HIS A 82 7.78 -6.24 -2.06
N LEU A 83 8.46 -6.55 -0.94
CA LEU A 83 7.96 -6.23 0.39
C LEU A 83 8.00 -4.74 0.75
N ASP A 84 8.77 -3.93 0.05
CA ASP A 84 8.72 -2.48 0.13
C ASP A 84 7.47 -1.86 -0.54
N HIS A 85 6.73 -2.67 -1.32
CA HIS A 85 5.47 -2.31 -1.97
C HIS A 85 4.27 -3.10 -1.42
N ALA A 86 4.44 -4.37 -1.13
CA ALA A 86 3.36 -5.29 -0.73
C ALA A 86 3.43 -5.72 0.74
N GLY A 87 4.48 -5.37 1.46
CA GLY A 87 4.69 -5.84 2.83
C GLY A 87 3.63 -5.42 3.82
N GLY A 88 3.04 -4.25 3.62
CA GLY A 88 1.94 -3.73 4.44
C GLY A 88 0.54 -4.21 4.05
N ALA A 89 0.40 -4.97 2.95
CA ALA A 89 -0.91 -5.31 2.39
C ALA A 89 -1.82 -6.04 3.38
N GLY A 90 -1.33 -7.08 4.04
CA GLY A 90 -2.13 -7.83 5.02
C GLY A 90 -2.57 -6.97 6.19
N LYS A 91 -1.71 -6.08 6.69
CA LYS A 91 -2.06 -5.16 7.77
C LYS A 91 -3.07 -4.12 7.33
N LEU A 92 -2.93 -3.53 6.14
CA LEU A 92 -3.93 -2.61 5.60
C LEU A 92 -5.28 -3.31 5.39
N MET A 93 -5.28 -4.53 4.83
CA MET A 93 -6.51 -5.31 4.67
C MET A 93 -7.22 -5.60 6.01
N SER A 94 -6.47 -5.78 7.10
CA SER A 94 -7.06 -5.97 8.43
C SER A 94 -7.67 -4.69 9.00
N VAL A 95 -7.21 -3.52 8.57
CA VAL A 95 -7.69 -2.20 9.02
C VAL A 95 -8.86 -1.69 8.19
N PHE A 96 -8.89 -2.02 6.90
CA PHE A 96 -9.91 -1.54 5.96
C PHE A 96 -10.98 -2.62 5.69
N PRO A 97 -12.12 -2.61 6.40
CA PRO A 97 -13.07 -3.72 6.39
C PRO A 97 -13.75 -3.93 5.04
N THR A 98 -13.89 -2.87 4.25
CA THR A 98 -14.56 -2.90 2.93
C THR A 98 -13.61 -3.12 1.76
N ALA A 99 -12.28 -3.06 2.00
CA ALA A 99 -11.29 -3.14 0.96
C ALA A 99 -11.17 -4.56 0.37
N ARG A 100 -10.89 -4.60 -0.93
CA ARG A 100 -10.42 -5.77 -1.67
C ARG A 100 -9.01 -5.51 -2.20
N LEU A 101 -8.22 -6.57 -2.27
CA LEU A 101 -6.88 -6.50 -2.83
C LEU A 101 -6.90 -6.95 -4.30
N ALA A 102 -6.42 -6.11 -5.21
CA ALA A 102 -6.19 -6.49 -6.59
C ALA A 102 -4.69 -6.72 -6.82
N VAL A 103 -4.34 -7.87 -7.33
CA VAL A 103 -2.95 -8.27 -7.59
C VAL A 103 -2.88 -9.21 -8.79
N HIS A 104 -1.79 -9.13 -9.56
CA HIS A 104 -1.55 -10.02 -10.69
C HIS A 104 -1.60 -11.50 -10.24
N SER A 105 -2.10 -12.39 -11.11
CA SER A 105 -2.31 -13.82 -10.84
C SER A 105 -1.10 -14.52 -10.20
N ARG A 106 0.11 -14.18 -10.64
CA ARG A 106 1.35 -14.72 -10.06
C ARG A 106 1.59 -14.32 -8.59
N GLY A 107 1.01 -13.19 -8.16
CA GLY A 107 1.14 -12.66 -6.80
C GLY A 107 0.15 -13.27 -5.81
N VAL A 108 -1.01 -13.73 -6.26
CA VAL A 108 -2.13 -14.20 -5.42
C VAL A 108 -1.68 -15.20 -4.35
N LYS A 109 -0.98 -16.25 -4.76
CA LYS A 109 -0.50 -17.30 -3.84
C LYS A 109 0.43 -16.77 -2.74
N HIS A 110 1.20 -15.72 -3.04
CA HIS A 110 2.13 -15.11 -2.10
C HIS A 110 1.43 -14.15 -1.12
N MET A 111 0.27 -13.61 -1.50
CA MET A 111 -0.55 -12.81 -0.59
C MET A 111 -1.38 -13.70 0.35
N ILE A 112 -1.85 -14.85 -0.14
CA ILE A 112 -2.56 -15.84 0.68
C ILE A 112 -1.61 -16.54 1.66
N ASN A 113 -0.43 -16.97 1.16
CA ASN A 113 0.60 -17.61 1.97
C ASN A 113 1.97 -16.96 1.70
N PRO A 114 2.35 -15.94 2.48
CA PRO A 114 3.58 -15.18 2.25
C PRO A 114 4.86 -15.91 2.70
N LYS A 115 4.77 -17.14 3.19
CA LYS A 115 5.93 -17.86 3.75
C LYS A 115 7.15 -17.88 2.83
N LYS A 116 6.95 -18.24 1.55
CA LYS A 116 8.08 -18.31 0.58
C LYS A 116 8.71 -16.94 0.35
N LEU A 117 7.89 -15.90 0.28
CA LEU A 117 8.36 -14.53 0.10
C LEU A 117 9.15 -14.06 1.33
N TRP A 118 8.64 -14.38 2.52
CA TRP A 118 9.28 -14.07 3.78
C TRP A 118 10.60 -14.82 3.98
N ASP A 119 10.62 -16.14 3.70
CA ASP A 119 11.83 -16.97 3.76
C ASP A 119 12.91 -16.43 2.83
N ALA A 120 12.57 -15.99 1.61
CA ALA A 120 13.51 -15.40 0.67
C ALA A 120 14.15 -14.12 1.22
N VAL A 121 13.36 -13.25 1.85
CA VAL A 121 13.86 -12.02 2.48
C VAL A 121 14.75 -12.33 3.68
N ILE A 122 14.38 -13.28 4.53
CA ILE A 122 15.20 -13.72 5.67
C ILE A 122 16.54 -14.28 5.21
N ASN A 123 16.54 -15.04 4.12
CA ASN A 123 17.78 -15.63 3.57
C ASN A 123 18.75 -14.54 3.07
N VAL A 124 18.25 -13.41 2.60
CA VAL A 124 19.09 -12.30 2.11
C VAL A 124 19.55 -11.38 3.25
N TYR A 125 18.65 -10.99 4.15
CA TYR A 125 18.89 -9.91 5.13
C TYR A 125 19.03 -10.43 6.57
N GLY A 126 18.65 -11.67 6.85
CA GLY A 126 18.49 -12.21 8.20
C GLY A 126 17.17 -11.79 8.85
N LEU A 127 16.68 -12.60 9.80
CA LEU A 127 15.39 -12.41 10.46
C LEU A 127 15.28 -11.04 11.16
N LYS A 128 16.32 -10.65 11.91
CA LYS A 128 16.31 -9.38 12.66
C LYS A 128 16.13 -8.19 11.73
N THR A 129 16.90 -8.12 10.66
CA THR A 129 16.83 -7.04 9.68
C THR A 129 15.50 -7.04 8.93
N ALA A 130 15.03 -8.22 8.53
CA ALA A 130 13.74 -8.37 7.86
C ALA A 130 12.58 -7.85 8.73
N LEU A 131 12.53 -8.21 10.01
CA LEU A 131 11.53 -7.70 10.96
C LEU A 131 11.65 -6.18 11.18
N GLN A 132 12.86 -5.64 11.24
CA GLN A 132 13.07 -4.20 11.41
C GLN A 132 12.64 -3.40 10.17
N GLN A 133 12.83 -3.93 8.97
CA GLN A 133 12.52 -3.22 7.73
C GLN A 133 11.06 -3.36 7.30
N TYR A 134 10.47 -4.54 7.46
CA TYR A 134 9.15 -4.85 6.89
C TYR A 134 8.07 -5.11 7.94
N GLY A 135 8.46 -5.48 9.15
CA GLY A 135 7.54 -6.03 10.15
C GLY A 135 7.11 -7.46 9.81
N GLU A 136 6.18 -8.00 10.53
CA GLU A 136 5.61 -9.33 10.27
C GLU A 136 4.65 -9.29 9.09
N ILE A 137 4.84 -10.17 8.11
CA ILE A 137 3.98 -10.23 6.93
C ILE A 137 2.72 -11.01 7.25
N ILE A 138 1.58 -10.37 7.09
CA ILE A 138 0.26 -10.91 7.44
C ILE A 138 -0.40 -11.53 6.20
N PRO A 139 -0.82 -12.80 6.23
CA PRO A 139 -1.59 -13.43 5.17
C PRO A 139 -2.93 -12.72 4.91
N ILE A 140 -3.39 -12.76 3.66
CA ILE A 140 -4.67 -12.17 3.25
C ILE A 140 -5.63 -13.30 2.88
N PRO A 141 -6.87 -13.29 3.40
CA PRO A 141 -7.89 -14.27 3.01
C PRO A 141 -8.15 -14.23 1.49
N GLY A 142 -8.21 -15.41 0.86
CA GLY A 142 -8.35 -15.51 -0.60
C GLY A 142 -9.63 -14.89 -1.16
N ASP A 143 -10.72 -14.89 -0.39
CA ASP A 143 -12.00 -14.26 -0.75
C ASP A 143 -11.94 -12.72 -0.80
N LYS A 144 -10.90 -12.12 -0.22
CA LYS A 144 -10.61 -10.69 -0.28
C LYS A 144 -9.72 -10.30 -1.46
N ILE A 145 -9.19 -11.27 -2.19
CA ILE A 145 -8.26 -11.03 -3.30
C ILE A 145 -8.99 -11.12 -4.64
N VAL A 146 -8.74 -10.15 -5.49
CA VAL A 146 -9.15 -10.13 -6.91
C VAL A 146 -7.90 -10.34 -7.75
N GLU A 147 -7.92 -11.42 -8.51
CA GLU A 147 -6.87 -11.70 -9.48
C GLU A 147 -7.05 -10.81 -10.70
N VAL A 148 -5.97 -10.18 -11.15
CA VAL A 148 -5.93 -9.40 -12.38
C VAL A 148 -4.89 -9.98 -13.33
N GLY A 149 -5.19 -9.96 -14.62
CA GLY A 149 -4.33 -10.46 -15.69
C GLY A 149 -3.82 -9.36 -16.61
N ALA A 150 -3.07 -9.75 -17.63
CA ALA A 150 -2.63 -8.81 -18.64
C ALA A 150 -3.82 -8.37 -19.51
N GLY A 151 -4.10 -7.06 -19.51
CA GLY A 151 -5.20 -6.45 -20.29
C GLY A 151 -6.53 -6.27 -19.55
N ASP A 152 -6.56 -6.57 -18.24
CA ASP A 152 -7.73 -6.31 -17.38
C ASP A 152 -7.82 -4.82 -17.00
#